data_85d67e08c4b4a3637467ac12d3025f55
#
_entry.id   85d67e08c4b4a3637467ac12d3025f55
#
_cell.length_a   1.000
_cell.length_b   1.000
_cell.length_c   1.000
_cell.angle_alpha   90.00
_cell.angle_beta   90.00
_cell.angle_gamma   90.00
#
_symmetry.space_group_name_H-M   'P 1'
#
loop_
_entity.id
_entity.type
_entity.pdbx_description
1 polymer ?
#
loop_
_entity_poly.entity_id
_entity_poly.type
_entity_poly.pdbx_seq_one_letter_code
_entity_poly.pdbx_strand_id
1 'polypeptide(L)'
;WSEKSDIDLHILVNFNDINAPMDLVKDYFRSVRANWNKVHNVKIGPHEVELYVQDTGEPHMSTGVYSLLYNKWETKPTYKEVTIDEPLVGKKAQAFMDLIEDVEAVFAAGRYEEARDEAIRLRDRIRDFRKCGLEQGGEFSPENLAFKVLRRNGYLGRLSDVRTNAYDRMMSLNGGQPSGIKIRIDEKKN
;
A
#
# COMPACT_ATOMS: atom_id res chain seq x y z
N TRP A 1 10.77 -4.22 17.19
CA TRP A 1 9.45 -4.28 17.78
C TRP A 1 9.23 -3.06 18.68
N SER A 2 8.17 -2.31 18.46
CA SER A 2 7.78 -1.16 19.25
C SER A 2 6.27 -1.22 19.55
N GLU A 3 5.78 -0.40 20.48
CA GLU A 3 4.33 -0.28 20.76
C GLU A 3 3.48 0.08 19.53
N LYS A 4 4.12 0.59 18.48
CA LYS A 4 3.48 0.98 17.21
C LYS A 4 3.70 -0.05 16.09
N SER A 5 4.25 -1.22 16.40
CA SER A 5 4.43 -2.30 15.42
C SER A 5 3.11 -3.04 15.25
N ASP A 6 2.78 -3.39 14.01
CA ASP A 6 1.62 -4.19 13.66
C ASP A 6 1.94 -5.68 13.81
N ILE A 7 0.93 -6.52 13.91
CA ILE A 7 1.03 -7.98 13.84
C ILE A 7 0.49 -8.42 12.50
N ASP A 8 1.35 -8.95 11.65
CA ASP A 8 0.96 -9.54 10.38
C ASP A 8 0.47 -10.97 10.61
N LEU A 9 -0.84 -11.22 10.44
CA LEU A 9 -1.44 -12.54 10.53
C LEU A 9 -1.53 -13.15 9.13
N HIS A 10 -0.69 -14.15 8.84
CA HIS A 10 -0.67 -14.85 7.57
C HIS A 10 -1.51 -16.13 7.62
N ILE A 11 -2.52 -16.21 6.76
CA ILE A 11 -3.25 -17.44 6.48
C ILE A 11 -2.58 -18.09 5.28
N LEU A 12 -2.00 -19.27 5.49
CA LEU A 12 -1.31 -20.01 4.43
C LEU A 12 -2.32 -20.85 3.65
N VAL A 13 -2.36 -20.67 2.34
CA VAL A 13 -3.22 -21.41 1.40
C VAL A 13 -2.36 -21.90 0.25
N ASN A 14 -2.51 -23.14 -0.14
CA ASN A 14 -1.89 -23.63 -1.38
C ASN A 14 -2.73 -23.15 -2.56
N PHE A 15 -2.24 -22.16 -3.28
CA PHE A 15 -2.98 -21.59 -4.41
C PHE A 15 -3.13 -22.57 -5.58
N ASN A 16 -2.27 -23.59 -5.67
CA ASN A 16 -2.40 -24.63 -6.70
C ASN A 16 -3.58 -25.58 -6.46
N ASP A 17 -4.11 -25.64 -5.24
CA ASP A 17 -5.30 -26.46 -4.92
C ASP A 17 -6.61 -25.78 -5.36
N ILE A 18 -6.53 -24.52 -5.80
CA ILE A 18 -7.67 -23.75 -6.25
C ILE A 18 -7.78 -23.88 -7.77
N ASN A 19 -8.91 -24.43 -8.22
CA ASN A 19 -9.16 -24.62 -9.65
C ASN A 19 -9.55 -23.31 -10.35
N ALA A 20 -8.58 -22.39 -10.45
CA ALA A 20 -8.71 -21.10 -11.13
C ALA A 20 -7.35 -20.60 -11.64
N PRO A 21 -7.32 -19.69 -12.63
CA PRO A 21 -6.08 -19.06 -13.06
C PRO A 21 -5.35 -18.37 -11.89
N MET A 22 -4.04 -18.58 -11.80
CA MET A 22 -3.21 -18.09 -10.69
C MET A 22 -3.33 -16.57 -10.46
N ASP A 23 -3.39 -15.79 -11.53
CA ASP A 23 -3.53 -14.33 -11.42
C ASP A 23 -4.87 -13.95 -10.78
N LEU A 24 -5.95 -14.65 -11.14
CA LEU A 24 -7.27 -14.45 -10.54
C LEU A 24 -7.27 -14.82 -9.06
N VAL A 25 -6.62 -15.93 -8.68
CA VAL A 25 -6.47 -16.34 -7.26
C VAL A 25 -5.74 -15.27 -6.46
N LYS A 26 -4.63 -14.76 -6.99
CA LYS A 26 -3.84 -13.70 -6.35
C LYS A 26 -4.64 -12.40 -6.20
N ASP A 27 -5.36 -11.98 -7.23
CA ASP A 27 -6.17 -10.76 -7.21
C ASP A 27 -7.37 -10.89 -6.27
N TYR A 28 -7.99 -12.07 -6.22
CA TYR A 28 -9.07 -12.37 -5.28
C TYR A 28 -8.59 -12.21 -3.83
N PHE A 29 -7.52 -12.89 -3.42
CA PHE A 29 -7.02 -12.81 -2.05
C PHE A 29 -6.46 -11.44 -1.71
N ARG A 30 -5.86 -10.72 -2.67
CA ARG A 30 -5.47 -9.31 -2.49
C ARG A 30 -6.68 -8.43 -2.17
N SER A 31 -7.79 -8.63 -2.88
CA SER A 31 -9.04 -7.89 -2.67
C SER A 31 -9.69 -8.25 -1.34
N VAL A 32 -9.74 -9.53 -0.99
CA VAL A 32 -10.25 -10.01 0.30
C VAL A 32 -9.46 -9.38 1.46
N ARG A 33 -8.12 -9.43 1.39
CA ARG A 33 -7.25 -8.79 2.39
C ARG A 33 -7.53 -7.30 2.52
N ALA A 34 -7.55 -6.58 1.39
CA ALA A 34 -7.75 -5.13 1.40
C ALA A 34 -9.11 -4.74 2.00
N ASN A 35 -10.16 -5.49 1.66
CA ASN A 35 -11.49 -5.26 2.22
C ASN A 35 -11.54 -5.60 3.71
N TRP A 36 -10.98 -6.73 4.12
CA TRP A 36 -10.98 -7.16 5.52
C TRP A 36 -10.24 -6.15 6.41
N ASN A 37 -9.02 -5.77 6.05
CA ASN A 37 -8.21 -4.81 6.80
C ASN A 37 -8.82 -3.39 6.81
N LYS A 38 -9.66 -3.06 5.83
CA LYS A 38 -10.40 -1.79 5.82
C LYS A 38 -11.60 -1.78 6.78
N VAL A 39 -12.29 -2.92 6.89
CA VAL A 39 -13.54 -3.04 7.66
C VAL A 39 -13.27 -3.36 9.12
N HIS A 40 -12.24 -4.16 9.39
CA HIS A 40 -11.94 -4.67 10.73
C HIS A 40 -10.71 -3.99 11.33
N ASN A 41 -10.82 -3.66 12.62
CA ASN A 41 -9.70 -3.17 13.44
C ASN A 41 -9.52 -4.13 14.62
N VAL A 42 -8.88 -5.27 14.34
CA VAL A 42 -8.59 -6.29 15.36
C VAL A 42 -7.27 -5.95 16.04
N LYS A 43 -7.20 -6.11 17.36
CA LYS A 43 -6.00 -5.81 18.15
C LYS A 43 -5.64 -6.96 19.07
N ILE A 44 -4.33 -7.13 19.28
CA ILE A 44 -3.75 -7.98 20.33
C ILE A 44 -2.92 -7.07 21.24
N GLY A 45 -3.45 -6.76 22.42
CA GLY A 45 -2.90 -5.72 23.27
C GLY A 45 -2.94 -4.35 22.58
N PRO A 46 -1.82 -3.61 22.50
CA PRO A 46 -1.78 -2.32 21.80
C PRO A 46 -1.61 -2.45 20.28
N HIS A 47 -1.33 -3.65 19.75
CA HIS A 47 -0.93 -3.88 18.38
C HIS A 47 -2.12 -4.19 17.48
N GLU A 48 -2.19 -3.54 16.32
CA GLU A 48 -3.16 -3.85 15.27
C GLU A 48 -2.78 -5.14 14.55
N VAL A 49 -3.79 -5.90 14.14
CA VAL A 49 -3.60 -7.15 13.39
C VAL A 49 -3.99 -6.92 11.95
N GLU A 50 -3.03 -7.01 11.04
CA GLU A 50 -3.26 -7.01 9.61
C GLU A 50 -3.33 -8.44 9.08
N LEU A 51 -4.42 -8.76 8.37
CA LEU A 51 -4.61 -10.07 7.76
C LEU A 51 -3.94 -10.13 6.39
N TYR A 52 -3.23 -11.22 6.15
CA TYR A 52 -2.66 -11.58 4.85
C TYR A 52 -3.07 -13.00 4.47
N VAL A 53 -3.34 -13.24 3.18
CA VAL A 53 -3.44 -14.58 2.61
C VAL A 53 -2.23 -14.79 1.73
N GLN A 54 -1.44 -15.81 2.04
CA GLN A 54 -0.15 -16.08 1.41
C GLN A 54 -0.14 -17.49 0.83
N ASP A 55 0.43 -17.66 -0.37
CA ASP A 55 0.65 -18.98 -0.92
C ASP A 55 1.69 -19.75 -0.07
N THR A 56 1.43 -21.02 0.17
CA THR A 56 2.35 -21.92 0.90
C THR A 56 3.73 -22.02 0.25
N GLY A 57 3.83 -21.77 -1.05
CA GLY A 57 5.09 -21.75 -1.81
C GLY A 57 5.88 -20.43 -1.70
N GLU A 58 5.31 -19.38 -1.13
CA GLU A 58 6.00 -18.10 -0.99
C GLU A 58 6.93 -18.08 0.24
N PRO A 59 8.20 -17.65 0.11
CA PRO A 59 9.13 -17.60 1.22
C PRO A 59 8.75 -16.50 2.23
N HIS A 60 9.00 -16.75 3.50
CA HIS A 60 8.88 -15.75 4.55
C HIS A 60 10.10 -14.83 4.57
N MET A 61 9.89 -13.53 4.60
CA MET A 61 10.94 -12.51 4.69
C MET A 61 11.01 -11.85 6.07
N SER A 62 10.15 -12.28 7.02
CA SER A 62 10.06 -11.68 8.35
C SER A 62 11.18 -12.19 9.25
N THR A 63 11.69 -11.30 10.13
CA THR A 63 12.72 -11.61 11.12
C THR A 63 12.22 -12.41 12.33
N GLY A 64 10.91 -12.50 12.51
CA GLY A 64 10.25 -13.31 13.52
C GLY A 64 8.97 -13.93 12.97
N VAL A 65 8.84 -15.25 13.03
CA VAL A 65 7.66 -16.00 12.57
C VAL A 65 7.22 -16.97 13.64
N TYR A 66 5.98 -16.84 14.07
CA TYR A 66 5.38 -17.73 15.06
C TYR A 66 4.21 -18.50 14.44
N SER A 67 4.25 -19.82 14.52
CA SER A 67 3.16 -20.67 14.07
C SER A 67 2.10 -20.79 15.16
N LEU A 68 0.91 -20.24 14.89
CA LEU A 68 -0.25 -20.41 15.78
C LEU A 68 -0.74 -21.86 15.77
N LEU A 69 -0.70 -22.52 14.60
CA LEU A 69 -1.15 -23.90 14.46
C LEU A 69 -0.32 -24.87 15.29
N TYR A 70 1.00 -24.71 15.30
CA TYR A 70 1.93 -25.58 16.01
C TYR A 70 2.38 -25.02 17.36
N ASN A 71 1.90 -23.82 17.73
CA ASN A 71 2.24 -23.11 18.96
C ASN A 71 3.77 -23.01 19.21
N LYS A 72 4.53 -22.66 18.19
CA LYS A 72 5.99 -22.59 18.23
C LYS A 72 6.56 -21.47 17.36
N TRP A 73 7.76 -21.04 17.70
CA TRP A 73 8.54 -20.20 16.83
C TRP A 73 9.12 -21.01 15.65
N GLU A 74 8.81 -20.61 14.43
CA GLU A 74 9.51 -21.09 13.22
C GLU A 74 10.80 -20.29 13.01
N THR A 75 10.75 -18.99 13.27
CA THR A 75 11.91 -18.10 13.28
C THR A 75 11.81 -17.21 14.50
N LYS A 76 12.76 -17.34 15.45
CA LYS A 76 12.80 -16.47 16.62
C LYS A 76 13.36 -15.10 16.22
N PRO A 77 12.70 -14.01 16.60
CA PRO A 77 13.25 -12.67 16.39
C PRO A 77 14.53 -12.52 17.22
N THR A 78 15.55 -11.95 16.61
CA THR A 78 16.80 -11.59 17.30
C THR A 78 16.89 -10.08 17.44
N TYR A 79 17.27 -9.61 18.63
CA TYR A 79 17.53 -8.19 18.82
C TYR A 79 18.75 -7.80 18.01
N LYS A 80 18.61 -6.73 17.23
CA LYS A 80 19.70 -6.13 16.47
C LYS A 80 19.80 -4.67 16.84
N GLU A 81 20.93 -4.27 17.41
CA GLU A 81 21.21 -2.86 17.64
C GLU A 81 21.49 -2.20 16.28
N VAL A 82 20.77 -1.12 16.00
CA VAL A 82 20.89 -0.40 14.73
C VAL A 82 21.02 1.07 15.03
N THR A 83 22.06 1.69 14.50
CA THR A 83 22.20 3.15 14.51
C THR A 83 21.42 3.74 13.34
N ILE A 84 20.46 4.61 13.64
CA ILE A 84 19.62 5.28 12.64
C ILE A 84 20.08 6.73 12.48
N ASP A 85 20.34 7.13 11.24
CA ASP A 85 20.54 8.54 10.89
C ASP A 85 19.18 9.23 10.75
N GLU A 86 18.61 9.65 11.89
CA GLU A 86 17.29 10.31 11.94
C GLU A 86 17.23 11.59 11.09
N PRO A 87 18.25 12.47 11.08
CA PRO A 87 18.27 13.65 10.20
C PRO A 87 18.16 13.29 8.72
N LEU A 88 18.88 12.26 8.27
CA LEU A 88 18.82 11.80 6.89
C LEU A 88 17.45 11.23 6.54
N VAL A 89 16.87 10.40 7.43
CA VAL A 89 15.52 9.87 7.28
C VAL A 89 14.49 10.99 7.17
N GLY A 90 14.56 11.98 8.07
CA GLY A 90 13.67 13.13 8.07
C GLY A 90 13.77 13.94 6.77
N LYS A 91 14.98 14.24 6.31
CA LYS A 91 15.22 14.96 5.06
C LYS A 91 14.67 14.22 3.84
N LYS A 92 14.85 12.89 3.77
CA LYS A 92 14.32 12.07 2.68
C LYS A 92 12.79 12.02 2.70
N ALA A 93 12.18 11.90 3.88
CA ALA A 93 10.72 11.91 4.02
C ALA A 93 10.15 13.28 3.62
N GLN A 94 10.73 14.39 4.10
CA GLN A 94 10.26 15.74 3.79
C GLN A 94 10.26 16.00 2.30
N ALA A 95 11.31 15.61 1.57
CA ALA A 95 11.37 15.79 0.12
C ALA A 95 10.20 15.12 -0.62
N PHE A 96 9.71 13.97 -0.15
CA PHE A 96 8.52 13.35 -0.72
C PHE A 96 7.21 13.98 -0.23
N MET A 97 7.16 14.49 1.00
CA MET A 97 6.01 15.22 1.51
C MET A 97 5.76 16.46 0.66
N ASP A 98 6.80 17.24 0.38
CA ASP A 98 6.73 18.44 -0.46
C ASP A 98 6.20 18.09 -1.86
N LEU A 99 6.72 17.03 -2.49
CA LEU A 99 6.24 16.58 -3.80
C LEU A 99 4.78 16.12 -3.79
N ILE A 100 4.30 15.52 -2.70
CA ILE A 100 2.90 15.11 -2.57
C ILE A 100 2.01 16.35 -2.43
N GLU A 101 2.45 17.36 -1.68
CA GLU A 101 1.74 18.64 -1.55
C GLU A 101 1.67 19.40 -2.88
N ASP A 102 2.71 19.34 -3.70
CA ASP A 102 2.70 19.91 -5.07
C ASP A 102 1.63 19.22 -5.93
N VAL A 103 1.53 17.89 -5.87
CA VAL A 103 0.51 17.14 -6.63
C VAL A 103 -0.91 17.48 -6.13
N GLU A 104 -1.11 17.67 -4.84
CA GLU A 104 -2.38 18.14 -4.27
C GLU A 104 -2.74 19.56 -4.77
N ALA A 105 -1.74 20.44 -4.87
CA ALA A 105 -1.96 21.78 -5.40
C ALA A 105 -2.38 21.75 -6.89
N VAL A 106 -1.80 20.85 -7.69
CA VAL A 106 -2.22 20.63 -9.09
C VAL A 106 -3.68 20.15 -9.15
N PHE A 107 -4.06 19.21 -8.27
CA PHE A 107 -5.45 18.74 -8.16
C PHE A 107 -6.42 19.87 -7.75
N ALA A 108 -6.05 20.66 -6.75
CA ALA A 108 -6.85 21.78 -6.25
C ALA A 108 -7.04 22.87 -7.32
N ALA A 109 -6.08 23.03 -8.25
CA ALA A 109 -6.18 23.93 -9.40
C ALA A 109 -7.11 23.40 -10.50
N GLY A 110 -7.75 22.23 -10.33
CA GLY A 110 -8.67 21.62 -11.31
C GLY A 110 -7.98 20.91 -12.46
N ARG A 111 -6.66 20.75 -12.43
CA ARG A 111 -5.86 20.04 -13.45
C ARG A 111 -5.85 18.54 -13.18
N TYR A 112 -7.02 17.91 -13.31
CA TYR A 112 -7.24 16.54 -12.82
C TYR A 112 -6.42 15.48 -13.56
N GLU A 113 -6.30 15.57 -14.88
CA GLU A 113 -5.50 14.61 -15.67
C GLU A 113 -4.02 14.67 -15.26
N GLU A 114 -3.47 15.88 -15.19
CA GLU A 114 -2.09 16.12 -14.77
C GLU A 114 -1.84 15.62 -13.33
N ALA A 115 -2.72 15.98 -12.38
CA ALA A 115 -2.61 15.54 -10.99
C ALA A 115 -2.65 14.02 -10.86
N ARG A 116 -3.54 13.35 -11.61
CA ARG A 116 -3.61 11.88 -11.62
C ARG A 116 -2.31 11.25 -12.13
N ASP A 117 -1.78 11.75 -13.24
CA ASP A 117 -0.58 11.20 -13.87
C ASP A 117 0.68 11.47 -13.02
N GLU A 118 0.76 12.64 -12.39
CA GLU A 118 1.82 12.94 -11.43
C GLU A 118 1.71 12.06 -10.16
N ALA A 119 0.50 11.84 -9.63
CA ALA A 119 0.29 10.94 -8.50
C ALA A 119 0.73 9.50 -8.81
N ILE A 120 0.49 9.01 -10.02
CA ILE A 120 0.93 7.68 -10.45
C ILE A 120 2.46 7.63 -10.51
N ARG A 121 3.10 8.59 -11.17
CA ARG A 121 4.57 8.67 -11.30
C ARG A 121 5.25 8.77 -9.94
N LEU A 122 4.72 9.62 -9.05
CA LEU A 122 5.28 9.82 -7.72
C LEU A 122 5.12 8.58 -6.84
N ARG A 123 3.97 7.91 -6.90
CA ARG A 123 3.75 6.62 -6.21
C ARG A 123 4.77 5.58 -6.64
N ASP A 124 5.01 5.44 -7.94
CA ASP A 124 5.95 4.48 -8.49
C ASP A 124 7.39 4.82 -8.07
N ARG A 125 7.76 6.10 -8.08
CA ARG A 125 9.05 6.59 -7.56
C ARG A 125 9.25 6.28 -6.08
N ILE A 126 8.22 6.47 -5.25
CA ILE A 126 8.27 6.15 -3.81
C ILE A 126 8.43 4.64 -3.60
N ARG A 127 7.73 3.82 -4.39
CA ARG A 127 7.87 2.36 -4.35
C ARG A 127 9.28 1.91 -4.70
N ASP A 128 9.83 2.43 -5.78
CA ASP A 128 11.19 2.06 -6.26
C ASP A 128 12.27 2.55 -5.29
N PHE A 129 12.10 3.74 -4.72
CA PHE A 129 12.94 4.28 -3.65
C PHE A 129 12.98 3.34 -2.43
N ARG A 130 11.81 2.88 -1.96
CA ARG A 130 11.73 1.90 -0.87
C ARG A 130 12.39 0.58 -1.25
N LYS A 131 12.13 0.07 -2.46
CA LYS A 131 12.69 -1.19 -2.94
C LYS A 131 14.22 -1.15 -2.95
N CYS A 132 14.80 -0.10 -3.50
CA CYS A 132 16.26 0.12 -3.51
C CYS A 132 16.83 0.13 -2.09
N GLY A 133 16.19 0.84 -1.16
CA GLY A 133 16.63 0.87 0.23
C GLY A 133 16.59 -0.51 0.90
N LEU A 134 15.53 -1.28 0.67
CA LEU A 134 15.42 -2.64 1.19
C LEU A 134 16.48 -3.58 0.64
N GLU A 135 16.83 -3.46 -0.64
CA GLU A 135 17.86 -4.28 -1.29
C GLU A 135 19.26 -3.93 -0.83
N GLN A 136 19.56 -2.67 -0.55
CA GLN A 136 20.91 -2.20 -0.18
C GLN A 136 21.16 -2.18 1.32
N GLY A 137 20.19 -1.75 2.12
CA GLY A 137 20.33 -1.54 3.56
C GLY A 137 19.33 -2.28 4.44
N GLY A 138 18.42 -3.05 3.83
CA GLY A 138 17.40 -3.81 4.56
C GLY A 138 16.32 -2.93 5.20
N GLU A 139 15.66 -3.47 6.21
CA GLU A 139 14.50 -2.83 6.85
C GLU A 139 14.82 -1.52 7.58
N PHE A 140 16.08 -1.31 7.95
CA PHE A 140 16.56 -0.11 8.65
C PHE A 140 17.22 0.91 7.71
N SER A 141 17.17 0.68 6.40
CA SER A 141 17.69 1.66 5.44
C SER A 141 16.96 3.02 5.59
N PRO A 142 17.64 4.15 5.39
CA PRO A 142 17.02 5.46 5.45
C PRO A 142 15.82 5.59 4.51
N GLU A 143 15.86 4.94 3.36
CA GLU A 143 14.77 4.90 2.36
C GLU A 143 13.53 4.20 2.90
N ASN A 144 13.69 3.00 3.49
CA ASN A 144 12.55 2.29 4.04
C ASN A 144 12.00 2.98 5.29
N LEU A 145 12.86 3.59 6.11
CA LEU A 145 12.41 4.36 7.27
C LEU A 145 11.67 5.65 6.84
N ALA A 146 12.16 6.36 5.83
CA ALA A 146 11.46 7.52 5.25
C ALA A 146 10.09 7.13 4.68
N PHE A 147 9.99 5.98 3.99
CA PHE A 147 8.71 5.43 3.56
C PHE A 147 7.76 5.15 4.73
N LYS A 148 8.26 4.58 5.84
CA LYS A 148 7.46 4.36 7.05
C LYS A 148 6.98 5.69 7.67
N VAL A 149 7.80 6.74 7.62
CA VAL A 149 7.43 8.10 8.05
C VAL A 149 6.29 8.65 7.18
N LEU A 150 6.40 8.56 5.85
CA LEU A 150 5.35 8.98 4.92
C LEU A 150 4.02 8.25 5.18
N ARG A 151 4.07 6.92 5.36
CA ARG A 151 2.89 6.10 5.66
C ARG A 151 2.24 6.53 6.97
N ARG A 152 3.04 6.67 8.03
CA ARG A 152 2.55 7.02 9.38
C ARG A 152 1.91 8.41 9.43
N ASN A 153 2.44 9.37 8.66
CA ASN A 153 1.89 10.73 8.58
C ASN A 153 0.77 10.85 7.53
N GLY A 154 0.29 9.74 6.94
CA GLY A 154 -0.87 9.71 6.05
C GLY A 154 -0.59 10.19 4.62
N TYR A 155 0.64 10.58 4.27
CA TYR A 155 0.96 11.14 2.94
C TYR A 155 0.72 10.16 1.81
N LEU A 156 0.96 8.85 2.03
CA LEU A 156 0.68 7.83 1.01
C LEU A 156 -0.84 7.68 0.75
N GLY A 157 -1.65 7.85 1.79
CA GLY A 157 -3.11 7.92 1.67
C GLY A 157 -3.54 9.12 0.85
N ARG A 158 -3.07 10.32 1.21
CA ARG A 158 -3.34 11.59 0.49
C ARG A 158 -3.02 11.46 -1.00
N LEU A 159 -1.84 10.93 -1.35
CA LEU A 159 -1.44 10.69 -2.74
C LEU A 159 -2.39 9.72 -3.48
N SER A 160 -2.82 8.65 -2.79
CA SER A 160 -3.81 7.71 -3.33
C SER A 160 -5.17 8.36 -3.56
N ASP A 161 -5.59 9.23 -2.64
CA ASP A 161 -6.85 9.95 -2.72
C ASP A 161 -6.85 10.95 -3.90
N VAL A 162 -5.75 11.68 -4.11
CA VAL A 162 -5.61 12.55 -5.29
C VAL A 162 -5.78 11.75 -6.57
N ARG A 163 -5.10 10.61 -6.71
CA ARG A 163 -5.19 9.75 -7.90
C ARG A 163 -6.64 9.30 -8.16
N THR A 164 -7.33 8.85 -7.11
CA THR A 164 -8.69 8.33 -7.22
C THR A 164 -9.69 9.45 -7.50
N ASN A 165 -9.62 10.54 -6.72
CA ASN A 165 -10.52 11.67 -6.87
C ASN A 165 -10.34 12.39 -8.20
N ALA A 166 -9.10 12.49 -8.71
CA ALA A 166 -8.82 13.06 -10.02
C ALA A 166 -9.46 12.21 -11.12
N TYR A 167 -9.31 10.88 -11.06
CA TYR A 167 -9.98 9.97 -11.97
C TYR A 167 -11.51 10.14 -11.93
N ASP A 168 -12.09 10.18 -10.74
CA ASP A 168 -13.53 10.33 -10.56
C ASP A 168 -14.04 11.67 -11.13
N ARG A 169 -13.27 12.76 -10.94
CA ARG A 169 -13.60 14.07 -11.53
C ARG A 169 -13.53 14.06 -13.06
N MET A 170 -12.57 13.36 -13.64
CA MET A 170 -12.45 13.21 -15.10
C MET A 170 -13.60 12.38 -15.70
N MET A 171 -14.06 11.36 -14.98
CA MET A 171 -15.12 10.46 -15.42
C MET A 171 -16.53 10.97 -15.11
N SER A 172 -16.67 11.94 -14.19
CA SER A 172 -17.96 12.47 -13.80
C SER A 172 -18.52 13.43 -14.84
N LEU A 173 -19.74 13.18 -15.30
CA LEU A 173 -20.48 14.04 -16.21
C LEU A 173 -21.19 15.16 -15.42
N ASN A 174 -20.48 16.23 -15.10
CA ASN A 174 -21.04 17.41 -14.45
C ASN A 174 -21.51 18.40 -15.51
N GLY A 175 -22.70 18.21 -16.13
CA GLY A 175 -23.44 19.25 -16.88
C GLY A 175 -22.72 20.05 -17.98
N GLY A 176 -21.44 19.80 -18.22
CA GLY A 176 -20.59 20.39 -19.25
C GLY A 176 -20.23 19.33 -20.27
N GLN A 177 -20.14 19.73 -21.52
CA GLN A 177 -19.90 18.89 -22.70
C GLN A 177 -18.99 17.66 -22.42
N PRO A 178 -19.45 16.44 -22.76
CA PRO A 178 -18.65 15.24 -22.57
C PRO A 178 -17.40 15.31 -23.46
N SER A 179 -16.22 15.34 -22.86
CA SER A 179 -14.98 15.14 -23.58
C SER A 179 -14.92 13.67 -24.04
N GLY A 180 -15.45 13.39 -25.21
CA GLY A 180 -15.09 12.25 -26.04
C GLY A 180 -15.74 10.89 -25.76
N ILE A 181 -16.43 10.65 -24.67
CA ILE A 181 -17.09 9.35 -24.39
C ILE A 181 -18.56 9.42 -24.72
N LYS A 182 -18.96 8.81 -25.83
CA LYS A 182 -20.37 8.56 -26.15
C LYS A 182 -20.81 7.26 -25.50
N ILE A 183 -21.54 7.33 -24.40
CA ILE A 183 -22.22 6.17 -23.82
C ILE A 183 -23.48 5.94 -24.65
N ARG A 184 -23.53 4.83 -25.38
CA ARG A 184 -24.72 4.38 -26.09
C ARG A 184 -25.52 3.47 -25.15
N ILE A 185 -26.64 4.00 -24.66
CA ILE A 185 -27.62 3.19 -23.91
C ILE A 185 -28.60 2.66 -24.94
N ASP A 186 -28.52 1.38 -25.29
CA ASP A 186 -29.52 0.74 -26.11
C ASP A 186 -30.78 0.46 -25.25
N GLU A 187 -31.79 1.31 -25.40
CA GLU A 187 -33.11 1.03 -24.84
C GLU A 187 -33.68 -0.20 -25.54
N LYS A 188 -33.74 -1.32 -24.86
CA LYS A 188 -34.54 -2.45 -25.29
C LYS A 188 -36.00 -2.05 -25.22
N LYS A 189 -36.62 -1.79 -26.39
CA LYS A 189 -38.08 -1.73 -26.50
C LYS A 189 -38.65 -3.11 -26.22
N ASN A 190 -39.49 -3.19 -25.18
CA ASN A 190 -40.40 -4.32 -24.97
C ASN A 190 -41.51 -4.32 -26.05
#